data_d739c4e607b960c933b96afb7e5618a7
#
_entry.id   d739c4e607b960c933b96afb7e5618a7
#
_cell.length_a   1.000
_cell.length_b   1.000
_cell.length_c   1.000
_cell.angle_alpha   90.00
_cell.angle_beta   90.00
_cell.angle_gamma   90.00
#
_symmetry.space_group_name_H-M   'P 1'
#
loop_
_entity.id
_entity.type
_entity.pdbx_description
1 polymer ?
#
loop_
_entity_poly.entity_id
_entity_poly.type
_entity_poly.pdbx_seq_one_letter_code
_entity_poly.pdbx_strand_id
1 'polypeptide(L)'
;KKAIFEKFKPNAADRKLFDEQINRLSIVAEISPQTVSIAADEEVVAIYIILVLMKTANCDKKNIILLSKLINQNMLFALQYENTVNFAAYRADRVIMSDSRSMDDWELKLKGLNLRSTWDALIADISGLEPADGKSLDEMIIQNENIKRLEKKIAILEKKAMIERQPRRKWDLAQEIKQLKEQLKGAQ
;
A
#
# COMPACT_ATOMS: atom_id res chain seq x y z
N LYS A 1 13.55 -15.77 5.86
CA LYS A 1 12.86 -15.43 7.12
C LYS A 1 13.83 -15.35 8.30
N LYS A 2 14.66 -16.38 8.55
CA LYS A 2 15.58 -16.41 9.69
C LYS A 2 16.46 -15.16 9.78
N ALA A 3 17.09 -14.77 8.67
CA ALA A 3 17.90 -13.54 8.58
C ALA A 3 17.11 -12.25 8.89
N ILE A 4 15.81 -12.18 8.51
CA ILE A 4 14.93 -11.06 8.83
C ILE A 4 14.73 -10.95 10.34
N PHE A 5 14.43 -12.06 10.99
CA PHE A 5 14.21 -12.09 12.44
C PHE A 5 15.46 -11.84 13.25
N GLU A 6 16.63 -12.27 12.76
CA GLU A 6 17.92 -11.98 13.36
C GLU A 6 18.26 -10.47 13.25
N LYS A 7 17.98 -9.85 12.10
CA LYS A 7 18.28 -8.43 11.86
C LYS A 7 17.34 -7.50 12.63
N PHE A 8 16.03 -7.76 12.61
CA PHE A 8 15.02 -6.80 13.14
C PHE A 8 14.47 -7.17 14.51
N LYS A 9 14.71 -8.39 14.99
CA LYS A 9 14.26 -8.89 16.31
C LYS A 9 12.81 -8.49 16.62
N PRO A 10 11.84 -8.76 15.72
CA PRO A 10 10.45 -8.42 15.95
C PRO A 10 9.96 -9.12 17.23
N ASN A 11 8.97 -8.51 17.89
CA ASN A 11 8.33 -9.13 19.05
C ASN A 11 7.63 -10.46 18.66
N ALA A 12 7.28 -11.27 19.65
CA ALA A 12 6.70 -12.60 19.42
C ALA A 12 5.40 -12.55 18.59
N ALA A 13 4.55 -11.53 18.80
CA ALA A 13 3.30 -11.37 18.07
C ALA A 13 3.52 -11.01 16.60
N ASP A 14 4.42 -10.07 16.31
CA ASP A 14 4.75 -9.67 14.93
C ASP A 14 5.46 -10.81 14.18
N ARG A 15 6.31 -11.58 14.87
CA ARG A 15 6.95 -12.77 14.30
C ARG A 15 5.93 -13.85 13.95
N LYS A 16 4.97 -14.11 14.84
CA LYS A 16 3.88 -15.05 14.60
C LYS A 16 3.05 -14.61 13.40
N LEU A 17 2.62 -13.35 13.36
CA LEU A 17 1.86 -12.77 12.25
C LEU A 17 2.60 -12.92 10.90
N PHE A 18 3.90 -12.63 10.88
CA PHE A 18 4.74 -12.80 9.70
C PHE A 18 4.79 -14.26 9.23
N ASP A 19 5.03 -15.20 10.16
CA ASP A 19 5.12 -16.62 9.83
C ASP A 19 3.78 -17.24 9.40
N GLU A 20 2.66 -16.73 9.92
CA GLU A 20 1.32 -17.14 9.54
C GLU A 20 0.96 -16.68 8.12
N GLN A 21 1.40 -15.49 7.71
CA GLN A 21 1.01 -14.90 6.44
C GLN A 21 1.99 -15.14 5.30
N ILE A 22 3.29 -15.15 5.56
CA ILE A 22 4.32 -15.20 4.53
C ILE A 22 4.98 -16.59 4.48
N ASN A 23 5.02 -17.19 3.29
CA ASN A 23 5.70 -18.45 3.04
C ASN A 23 7.16 -18.21 2.66
N ARG A 24 7.39 -17.45 1.58
CA ARG A 24 8.72 -17.25 0.99
C ARG A 24 8.86 -15.83 0.43
N LEU A 25 10.11 -15.35 0.37
CA LEU A 25 10.51 -14.07 -0.23
C LEU A 25 11.62 -14.34 -1.25
N SER A 26 11.55 -13.67 -2.39
CA SER A 26 12.59 -13.73 -3.43
C SER A 26 12.68 -12.37 -4.12
N ILE A 27 13.90 -11.88 -4.34
CA ILE A 27 14.13 -10.76 -5.25
C ILE A 27 14.01 -11.34 -6.66
N VAL A 28 13.09 -10.84 -7.45
CA VAL A 28 12.82 -11.34 -8.81
C VAL A 28 13.30 -10.40 -9.89
N ALA A 29 13.45 -9.11 -9.59
CA ALA A 29 14.03 -8.15 -10.50
C ALA A 29 14.71 -7.01 -9.73
N GLU A 30 15.71 -6.43 -10.36
CA GLU A 30 16.34 -5.17 -10.01
C GLU A 30 16.21 -4.23 -11.20
N ILE A 31 15.71 -3.03 -10.96
CA ILE A 31 15.62 -1.95 -11.93
C ILE A 31 16.67 -0.92 -11.52
N SER A 32 17.78 -0.89 -12.23
CA SER A 32 18.92 -0.02 -11.99
C SER A 32 19.57 0.36 -13.33
N PRO A 33 20.46 1.36 -13.38
CA PRO A 33 21.17 1.69 -14.62
C PRO A 33 21.95 0.52 -15.24
N GLN A 34 22.29 -0.48 -14.44
CA GLN A 34 23.00 -1.68 -14.90
C GLN A 34 22.07 -2.70 -15.57
N THR A 35 20.80 -2.71 -15.22
CA THR A 35 19.82 -3.69 -15.72
C THR A 35 18.88 -3.11 -16.79
N VAL A 36 18.67 -1.80 -16.77
CA VAL A 36 17.79 -1.08 -17.73
C VAL A 36 18.45 0.24 -18.13
N SER A 37 18.17 0.75 -19.34
CA SER A 37 18.71 2.02 -19.84
C SER A 37 18.00 3.24 -19.25
N ILE A 38 17.85 3.29 -17.93
CA ILE A 38 17.20 4.39 -17.19
C ILE A 38 18.23 4.91 -16.17
N ALA A 39 18.49 6.22 -16.20
CA ALA A 39 19.46 6.85 -15.31
C ALA A 39 18.98 6.80 -13.85
N ALA A 40 19.94 6.62 -12.94
CA ALA A 40 19.70 6.81 -11.51
C ALA A 40 19.36 8.27 -11.21
N ASP A 41 18.73 8.49 -10.06
CA ASP A 41 18.50 9.79 -9.46
C ASP A 41 19.21 9.85 -8.10
N GLU A 42 19.41 11.04 -7.54
CA GLU A 42 20.07 11.21 -6.23
C GLU A 42 19.33 10.46 -5.11
N GLU A 43 18.00 10.35 -5.18
CA GLU A 43 17.17 9.70 -4.18
C GLU A 43 16.88 8.23 -4.51
N VAL A 44 16.85 7.86 -5.80
CA VAL A 44 16.48 6.52 -6.26
C VAL A 44 17.59 5.95 -7.14
N VAL A 45 18.44 5.12 -6.56
CA VAL A 45 19.55 4.47 -7.26
C VAL A 45 19.21 3.09 -7.80
N ALA A 46 18.23 2.41 -7.18
CA ALA A 46 17.69 1.13 -7.62
C ALA A 46 16.27 0.90 -7.09
N ILE A 47 15.48 0.10 -7.80
CA ILE A 47 14.16 -0.36 -7.40
C ILE A 47 14.18 -1.89 -7.43
N TYR A 48 13.79 -2.53 -6.34
CA TYR A 48 13.74 -3.99 -6.25
C TYR A 48 12.30 -4.48 -6.32
N ILE A 49 12.06 -5.48 -7.16
CA ILE A 49 10.78 -6.20 -7.19
C ILE A 49 10.95 -7.47 -6.36
N ILE A 50 10.15 -7.58 -5.32
CA ILE A 50 10.23 -8.69 -4.35
C ILE A 50 8.95 -9.52 -4.44
N LEU A 51 9.08 -10.76 -4.89
CA LEU A 51 7.99 -11.72 -4.84
C LEU A 51 7.84 -12.23 -3.41
N VAL A 52 6.65 -12.08 -2.86
CA VAL A 52 6.25 -12.58 -1.56
C VAL A 52 5.19 -13.65 -1.76
N LEU A 53 5.56 -14.92 -1.59
CA LEU A 53 4.60 -16.02 -1.62
C LEU A 53 3.82 -16.01 -0.30
N MET A 54 2.52 -15.79 -0.39
CA MET A 54 1.63 -15.68 0.75
C MET A 54 1.03 -17.04 1.12
N LYS A 55 0.73 -17.23 2.40
CA LYS A 55 -0.06 -18.36 2.93
C LYS A 55 -1.55 -18.03 3.05
N THR A 56 -1.87 -16.74 3.01
CA THR A 56 -3.23 -16.20 3.17
C THR A 56 -3.47 -15.12 2.12
N ALA A 57 -4.72 -14.89 1.76
CA ALA A 57 -5.09 -13.86 0.79
C ALA A 57 -4.77 -12.41 1.25
N ASN A 58 -4.70 -12.20 2.57
CA ASN A 58 -4.45 -10.88 3.14
C ASN A 58 -3.06 -10.77 3.75
N CYS A 59 -2.38 -9.66 3.50
CA CYS A 59 -1.11 -9.29 4.12
C CYS A 59 -1.33 -8.11 5.08
N ASP A 60 -0.89 -8.28 6.34
CA ASP A 60 -0.92 -7.16 7.29
C ASP A 60 0.11 -6.09 6.91
N LYS A 61 -0.29 -4.83 7.00
CA LYS A 61 0.60 -3.67 6.71
C LYS A 61 1.90 -3.69 7.51
N LYS A 62 1.89 -4.23 8.73
CA LYS A 62 3.10 -4.38 9.55
C LYS A 62 4.18 -5.23 8.89
N ASN A 63 3.77 -6.27 8.16
CA ASN A 63 4.70 -7.11 7.42
C ASN A 63 5.37 -6.33 6.29
N ILE A 64 4.63 -5.48 5.57
CA ILE A 64 5.20 -4.62 4.52
C ILE A 64 6.17 -3.60 5.12
N ILE A 65 5.81 -2.96 6.25
CA ILE A 65 6.70 -2.03 6.96
C ILE A 65 7.98 -2.74 7.43
N LEU A 66 7.87 -3.97 7.94
CA LEU A 66 9.03 -4.76 8.34
C LEU A 66 9.93 -5.09 7.14
N LEU A 67 9.32 -5.53 6.03
CA LEU A 67 10.03 -5.87 4.80
C LEU A 67 10.69 -4.66 4.16
N SER A 68 10.06 -3.48 4.18
CA SER A 68 10.62 -2.25 3.60
C SER A 68 11.92 -1.79 4.29
N LYS A 69 12.20 -2.28 5.49
CA LYS A 69 13.45 -2.00 6.23
C LYS A 69 14.59 -2.97 5.91
N LEU A 70 14.35 -3.99 5.08
CA LEU A 70 15.36 -5.01 4.76
C LEU A 70 16.54 -4.43 3.99
N ILE A 71 16.24 -3.61 3.00
CA ILE A 71 17.20 -2.95 2.13
C ILE A 71 16.87 -1.45 2.18
N ASN A 72 17.88 -0.62 2.26
CA ASN A 72 17.68 0.84 2.20
C ASN A 72 17.54 1.30 0.73
N GLN A 73 16.55 0.75 0.05
CA GLN A 73 16.24 1.01 -1.36
C GLN A 73 14.72 0.94 -1.56
N ASN A 74 14.25 1.43 -2.70
CA ASN A 74 12.84 1.33 -3.07
C ASN A 74 12.47 -0.11 -3.41
N MET A 75 11.41 -0.62 -2.79
CA MET A 75 10.96 -1.99 -2.97
C MET A 75 9.48 -2.03 -3.33
N LEU A 76 9.18 -2.72 -4.42
CA LEU A 76 7.83 -3.10 -4.80
C LEU A 76 7.62 -4.57 -4.47
N PHE A 77 6.66 -4.86 -3.61
CA PHE A 77 6.31 -6.21 -3.18
C PHE A 77 5.17 -6.75 -4.02
N ALA A 78 5.40 -7.84 -4.73
CA ALA A 78 4.36 -8.63 -5.41
C ALA A 78 3.89 -9.71 -4.44
N LEU A 79 2.72 -9.51 -3.85
CA LEU A 79 2.11 -10.40 -2.85
C LEU A 79 1.26 -11.42 -3.60
N GLN A 80 1.81 -12.62 -3.80
CA GLN A 80 1.15 -13.70 -4.52
C GLN A 80 0.44 -14.64 -3.56
N TYR A 81 -0.85 -14.84 -3.77
CA TYR A 81 -1.66 -15.88 -3.13
C TYR A 81 -2.43 -16.65 -4.20
N GLU A 82 -2.17 -17.96 -4.29
CA GLU A 82 -2.72 -18.82 -5.37
C GLU A 82 -2.45 -18.22 -6.76
N ASN A 83 -3.50 -17.93 -7.54
CA ASN A 83 -3.39 -17.35 -8.88
C ASN A 83 -3.61 -15.83 -8.90
N THR A 84 -3.59 -15.19 -7.74
CA THR A 84 -3.80 -13.74 -7.63
C THR A 84 -2.55 -13.04 -7.11
N VAL A 85 -2.35 -11.81 -7.55
CA VAL A 85 -1.28 -10.93 -7.09
C VAL A 85 -1.86 -9.56 -6.78
N ASN A 86 -1.43 -8.98 -5.69
CA ASN A 86 -1.53 -7.56 -5.43
C ASN A 86 -0.16 -6.97 -5.13
N PHE A 87 0.05 -5.73 -5.52
CA PHE A 87 1.30 -5.04 -5.25
C PHE A 87 1.21 -4.20 -4.00
N ALA A 88 2.33 -4.11 -3.29
CA ALA A 88 2.46 -3.24 -2.13
C ALA A 88 3.80 -2.50 -2.16
N ALA A 89 3.80 -1.28 -1.63
CA ALA A 89 5.01 -0.49 -1.40
C ALA A 89 4.90 0.30 -0.10
N TYR A 90 6.05 0.70 0.45
CA TYR A 90 6.11 1.61 1.58
C TYR A 90 6.71 2.93 1.12
N ARG A 91 5.95 4.03 1.26
CA ARG A 91 6.35 5.37 0.84
C ARG A 91 5.66 6.42 1.70
N ALA A 92 6.35 7.52 2.02
CA ALA A 92 5.83 8.64 2.82
C ALA A 92 5.13 8.16 4.12
N ASP A 93 5.77 7.22 4.84
CA ASP A 93 5.26 6.57 6.05
C ASP A 93 3.90 5.87 5.87
N ARG A 94 3.58 5.45 4.65
CA ARG A 94 2.33 4.76 4.29
C ARG A 94 2.61 3.46 3.56
N VAL A 95 1.75 2.49 3.82
CA VAL A 95 1.69 1.25 3.03
C VAL A 95 0.63 1.44 1.95
N ILE A 96 1.09 1.48 0.71
CA ILE A 96 0.27 1.54 -0.49
C ILE A 96 0.03 0.10 -0.93
N MET A 97 -1.20 -0.23 -1.27
CA MET A 97 -1.55 -1.57 -1.77
C MET A 97 -2.52 -1.42 -2.95
N SER A 98 -2.27 -2.19 -4.00
CA SER A 98 -3.20 -2.32 -5.12
C SER A 98 -4.35 -3.26 -4.78
N ASP A 99 -5.38 -3.27 -5.62
CA ASP A 99 -6.36 -4.34 -5.63
C ASP A 99 -5.71 -5.66 -6.04
N SER A 100 -6.30 -6.78 -5.60
CA SER A 100 -5.87 -8.12 -6.02
C SER A 100 -6.48 -8.45 -7.38
N ARG A 101 -5.64 -8.91 -8.32
CA ARG A 101 -6.04 -9.31 -9.68
C ARG A 101 -5.41 -10.65 -10.04
N SER A 102 -5.88 -11.28 -11.10
CA SER A 102 -5.18 -12.43 -11.69
C SER A 102 -3.74 -12.03 -12.06
N MET A 103 -2.83 -12.98 -11.96
CA MET A 103 -1.43 -12.75 -12.34
C MET A 103 -1.30 -12.30 -13.81
N ASP A 104 -2.14 -12.82 -14.68
CA ASP A 104 -2.13 -12.53 -16.12
C ASP A 104 -2.67 -11.12 -16.45
N ASP A 105 -3.41 -10.49 -15.52
CA ASP A 105 -3.98 -9.15 -15.70
C ASP A 105 -3.01 -8.02 -15.31
N TRP A 106 -1.81 -8.36 -14.81
CA TRP A 106 -0.83 -7.38 -14.39
C TRP A 106 0.21 -7.11 -15.47
N GLU A 107 0.34 -5.85 -15.84
CA GLU A 107 1.42 -5.34 -16.67
C GLU A 107 2.05 -4.12 -15.97
N LEU A 108 3.26 -4.27 -15.45
CA LEU A 108 4.03 -3.16 -14.88
C LEU A 108 4.82 -2.48 -16.00
N LYS A 109 4.55 -1.19 -16.24
CA LYS A 109 5.22 -0.40 -17.25
C LYS A 109 6.26 0.51 -16.63
N LEU A 110 7.51 0.39 -17.08
CA LEU A 110 8.57 1.31 -16.69
C LEU A 110 8.41 2.61 -17.51
N LYS A 111 7.93 3.66 -16.84
CA LYS A 111 7.72 4.99 -17.44
C LYS A 111 8.54 6.00 -16.64
N GLY A 112 9.26 6.88 -17.32
CA GLY A 112 10.02 7.95 -16.69
C GLY A 112 11.37 8.18 -17.34
N LEU A 113 11.97 9.34 -17.09
CA LEU A 113 13.27 9.73 -17.64
C LEU A 113 14.44 9.27 -16.73
N ASN A 114 14.15 9.03 -15.45
CA ASN A 114 15.08 8.54 -14.45
C ASN A 114 14.37 7.57 -13.48
N LEU A 115 15.13 6.92 -12.59
CA LEU A 115 14.58 5.94 -11.65
C LEU A 115 13.59 6.56 -10.64
N ARG A 116 13.72 7.84 -10.30
CA ARG A 116 12.74 8.53 -9.43
C ARG A 116 11.38 8.63 -10.11
N SER A 117 11.35 9.17 -11.34
CA SER A 117 10.09 9.26 -12.11
C SER A 117 9.52 7.89 -12.46
N THR A 118 10.38 6.88 -12.67
CA THR A 118 9.93 5.49 -12.86
C THR A 118 9.30 4.93 -11.58
N TRP A 119 9.90 5.19 -10.41
CA TRP A 119 9.32 4.80 -9.12
C TRP A 119 7.98 5.49 -8.88
N ASP A 120 7.88 6.79 -9.15
CA ASP A 120 6.63 7.55 -9.03
C ASP A 120 5.52 6.96 -9.92
N ALA A 121 5.86 6.61 -11.16
CA ALA A 121 4.92 5.98 -12.09
C ALA A 121 4.45 4.60 -11.61
N LEU A 122 5.35 3.76 -11.10
CA LEU A 122 4.99 2.47 -10.51
C LEU A 122 4.06 2.62 -9.30
N ILE A 123 4.34 3.58 -8.42
CA ILE A 123 3.48 3.86 -7.27
C ILE A 123 2.11 4.38 -7.72
N ALA A 124 2.04 5.26 -8.71
CA ALA A 124 0.79 5.74 -9.28
C ALA A 124 -0.04 4.58 -9.88
N ASP A 125 0.60 3.72 -10.68
CA ASP A 125 -0.06 2.56 -11.29
C ASP A 125 -0.65 1.60 -10.24
N ILE A 126 0.08 1.27 -9.17
CA ILE A 126 -0.43 0.36 -8.12
C ILE A 126 -1.45 1.00 -7.18
N SER A 127 -1.39 2.32 -6.98
CA SER A 127 -2.34 3.04 -6.13
C SER A 127 -3.63 3.41 -6.86
N GLY A 128 -3.64 3.33 -8.19
CA GLY A 128 -4.73 3.79 -9.03
C GLY A 128 -4.89 5.32 -9.02
N LEU A 129 -3.81 6.05 -8.70
CA LEU A 129 -3.81 7.51 -8.70
C LEU A 129 -3.33 8.02 -10.05
N GLU A 130 -4.11 8.90 -10.64
CA GLU A 130 -3.67 9.65 -11.83
C GLU A 130 -2.92 10.91 -11.39
N PRO A 131 -1.74 11.20 -11.98
CA PRO A 131 -1.03 12.42 -11.68
C PRO A 131 -1.93 13.65 -11.91
N ALA A 132 -2.05 14.51 -10.90
CA ALA A 132 -2.80 15.76 -11.00
C ALA A 132 -1.85 16.94 -11.02
N ASP A 133 -2.15 17.93 -11.88
CA ASP A 133 -1.36 19.13 -11.98
C ASP A 133 -1.28 19.88 -10.64
N GLY A 134 -0.04 20.21 -10.24
CA GLY A 134 0.23 21.02 -9.04
C GLY A 134 0.26 20.25 -7.71
N LYS A 135 0.05 18.92 -7.68
CA LYS A 135 0.18 18.11 -6.46
C LYS A 135 1.29 17.07 -6.61
N SER A 136 2.08 16.90 -5.55
CA SER A 136 3.02 15.79 -5.49
C SER A 136 2.30 14.46 -5.31
N LEU A 137 2.91 13.36 -5.76
CA LEU A 137 2.35 12.02 -5.58
C LEU A 137 2.15 11.68 -4.09
N ASP A 138 3.06 12.14 -3.22
CA ASP A 138 2.97 11.91 -1.78
C ASP A 138 1.76 12.62 -1.15
N GLU A 139 1.47 13.86 -1.57
CA GLU A 139 0.26 14.58 -1.15
C GLU A 139 -1.01 13.87 -1.61
N MET A 140 -1.02 13.36 -2.85
CA MET A 140 -2.15 12.60 -3.39
C MET A 140 -2.37 11.29 -2.64
N ILE A 141 -1.30 10.57 -2.28
CA ILE A 141 -1.37 9.35 -1.47
C ILE A 141 -1.99 9.64 -0.10
N ILE A 142 -1.52 10.69 0.58
CA ILE A 142 -2.02 11.11 1.89
C ILE A 142 -3.50 11.50 1.80
N GLN A 143 -3.86 12.28 0.78
CA GLN A 143 -5.24 12.69 0.53
C GLN A 143 -6.16 11.50 0.28
N ASN A 144 -5.77 10.57 -0.59
CA ASN A 144 -6.54 9.37 -0.91
C ASN A 144 -6.73 8.46 0.33
N GLU A 145 -5.69 8.28 1.15
CA GLU A 145 -5.82 7.52 2.39
C GLU A 145 -6.79 8.18 3.38
N ASN A 146 -6.77 9.51 3.49
CA ASN A 146 -7.72 10.25 4.31
C ASN A 146 -9.16 10.08 3.80
N ILE A 147 -9.38 10.15 2.50
CA ILE A 147 -10.68 9.90 1.86
C ILE A 147 -11.17 8.49 2.19
N LYS A 148 -10.36 7.46 1.93
CA LYS A 148 -10.72 6.06 2.23
C LYS A 148 -11.01 5.83 3.72
N ARG A 149 -10.30 6.52 4.61
CA ARG A 149 -10.54 6.44 6.07
C ARG A 149 -11.89 7.07 6.44
N LEU A 150 -12.23 8.22 5.86
CA LEU A 150 -13.52 8.88 6.07
C LEU A 150 -14.68 8.03 5.54
N GLU A 151 -14.56 7.51 4.33
CA GLU A 151 -15.57 6.63 3.72
C GLU A 151 -15.82 5.38 4.59
N LYS A 152 -14.74 4.73 5.06
CA LYS A 152 -14.86 3.57 5.96
C LYS A 152 -15.55 3.94 7.29
N LYS A 153 -15.23 5.11 7.87
CA LYS A 153 -15.85 5.57 9.10
C LYS A 153 -17.33 5.85 8.88
N ILE A 154 -17.69 6.52 7.79
CA ILE A 154 -19.09 6.78 7.40
C ILE A 154 -19.86 5.47 7.25
N ALA A 155 -19.34 4.51 6.50
CA ALA A 155 -19.99 3.22 6.29
C ALA A 155 -20.24 2.44 7.62
N ILE A 156 -19.30 2.51 8.56
CA ILE A 156 -19.46 1.90 9.89
C ILE A 156 -20.57 2.59 10.68
N LEU A 157 -20.60 3.93 10.68
CA LEU A 157 -21.61 4.70 11.39
C LEU A 157 -23.00 4.55 10.79
N GLU A 158 -23.11 4.48 9.46
CA GLU A 158 -24.36 4.22 8.76
C GLU A 158 -24.95 2.87 9.17
N LYS A 159 -24.12 1.80 9.18
CA LYS A 159 -24.55 0.49 9.67
C LYS A 159 -25.03 0.54 11.12
N LYS A 160 -24.31 1.27 12.00
CA LYS A 160 -24.74 1.46 13.40
C LYS A 160 -26.08 2.22 13.50
N ALA A 161 -26.25 3.29 12.73
CA ALA A 161 -27.46 4.09 12.73
C ALA A 161 -28.69 3.30 12.23
N MET A 162 -28.49 2.34 11.31
CA MET A 162 -29.58 1.47 10.81
C MET A 162 -30.14 0.56 11.89
N ILE A 163 -29.29 0.03 12.77
CA ILE A 163 -29.69 -0.92 13.83
C ILE A 163 -30.02 -0.26 15.17
N GLU A 164 -29.69 1.04 15.33
CA GLU A 164 -29.94 1.78 16.57
C GLU A 164 -31.44 2.00 16.79
N ARG A 165 -31.92 1.61 17.95
CA ARG A 165 -33.36 1.72 18.32
C ARG A 165 -33.67 2.97 19.13
N GLN A 166 -32.68 3.58 19.79
CA GLN A 166 -32.89 4.77 20.61
C GLN A 166 -32.90 6.03 19.73
N PRO A 167 -34.03 6.79 19.67
CA PRO A 167 -34.16 7.92 18.74
C PRO A 167 -33.05 8.98 18.92
N ARG A 168 -32.65 9.28 20.16
CA ARG A 168 -31.61 10.26 20.47
C ARG A 168 -30.24 9.83 19.93
N ARG A 169 -29.84 8.58 20.19
CA ARG A 169 -28.57 8.03 19.67
C ARG A 169 -28.55 7.95 18.15
N LYS A 170 -29.67 7.57 17.56
CA LYS A 170 -29.82 7.56 16.10
C LYS A 170 -29.64 8.94 15.49
N TRP A 171 -30.18 9.97 16.13
CA TRP A 171 -30.02 11.36 15.73
C TRP A 171 -28.55 11.81 15.86
N ASP A 172 -27.86 11.51 16.98
CA ASP A 172 -26.45 11.83 17.20
C ASP A 172 -25.56 11.20 16.11
N LEU A 173 -25.79 9.91 15.79
CA LEU A 173 -25.09 9.21 14.69
C LEU A 173 -25.35 9.87 13.33
N ALA A 174 -26.58 10.30 13.05
CA ALA A 174 -26.92 10.99 11.81
C ALA A 174 -26.19 12.34 11.68
N GLN A 175 -26.02 13.10 12.77
CA GLN A 175 -25.25 14.33 12.78
C GLN A 175 -23.77 14.08 12.55
N GLU A 176 -23.17 13.06 13.20
CA GLU A 176 -21.77 12.70 12.97
C GLU A 176 -21.54 12.27 11.51
N ILE A 177 -22.42 11.45 10.92
CA ILE A 177 -22.37 11.05 9.52
C ILE A 177 -22.41 12.28 8.60
N LYS A 178 -23.30 13.23 8.87
CA LYS A 178 -23.43 14.47 8.08
C LYS A 178 -22.12 15.27 8.08
N GLN A 179 -21.53 15.49 9.27
CA GLN A 179 -20.25 16.20 9.40
C GLN A 179 -19.12 15.50 8.64
N LEU A 180 -19.02 14.16 8.73
CA LEU A 180 -17.99 13.41 8.02
C LEU A 180 -18.20 13.45 6.51
N LYS A 181 -19.44 13.45 6.02
CA LYS A 181 -19.74 13.61 4.58
C LYS A 181 -19.39 15.02 4.07
N GLU A 182 -19.55 16.05 4.88
CA GLU A 182 -19.10 17.42 4.54
C GLU A 182 -17.56 17.48 4.47
N GLN A 183 -16.85 16.87 5.42
CA GLN A 183 -15.38 16.75 5.38
C GLN A 183 -14.90 15.97 4.13
N LEU A 184 -15.59 14.90 3.78
CA LEU A 184 -15.29 14.10 2.58
C LEU A 184 -15.41 14.92 1.30
N LYS A 185 -16.47 15.73 1.17
CA LYS A 185 -16.67 16.63 0.01
C LYS A 185 -15.57 17.69 -0.10
N GLY A 186 -15.05 18.20 1.02
CA GLY A 186 -13.97 19.16 1.02
C GLY A 186 -12.59 18.55 0.78
N ALA A 187 -12.47 17.22 0.85
CA ALA A 187 -11.24 16.47 0.62
C ALA A 187 -11.11 15.92 -0.81
N GLN A 188 -12.17 15.91 -1.59
CA GLN A 188 -12.22 15.54 -3.01
C GLN A 188 -11.92 16.74 -3.89
#